data_0eda15f6a225c687660ce8fc2b5781e9
#
_entry.id   0eda15f6a225c687660ce8fc2b5781e9
#
_cell.length_a   1.000
_cell.length_b   1.000
_cell.length_c   1.000
_cell.angle_alpha   90.00
_cell.angle_beta   90.00
_cell.angle_gamma   90.00
#
_symmetry.space_group_name_H-M   'P 1'
#
loop_
_entity.id
_entity.type
_entity.pdbx_description
1 polymer ?
#
loop_
_entity_poly.entity_id
_entity_poly.type
_entity_poly.pdbx_seq_one_letter_code
_entity_poly.pdbx_strand_id
1 'polypeptide(L)'
;MVNDESSLLYWCHKNNVPIFVPGITDGSFGSQVWMYWQEHRNLHMDLFQDEQDLMDMVFDAKESGAIMIGGGISKHHTIWWNQFRGGLDHAVYLTTAEEYDGSLSGARVREAVSWGKVKAAADYMTVEGDATITLPIIVSAVLERMDSE
;
A
#
# COMPACT_ATOMS: atom_id res chain seq x y z
N MET A 1 -2.32 -6.02 -22.54
CA MET A 1 -2.62 -4.65 -22.06
C MET A 1 -3.94 -4.70 -21.31
N VAL A 2 -4.00 -4.20 -20.09
CA VAL A 2 -5.27 -4.13 -19.35
C VAL A 2 -6.11 -3.02 -19.97
N ASN A 3 -7.28 -3.37 -20.48
CA ASN A 3 -8.15 -2.45 -21.22
C ASN A 3 -9.50 -2.24 -20.53
N ASP A 4 -9.49 -2.33 -19.21
CA ASP A 4 -10.69 -2.24 -18.38
C ASP A 4 -10.54 -1.05 -17.41
N GLU A 5 -11.30 0.00 -17.65
CA GLU A 5 -11.30 1.24 -16.86
C GLU A 5 -11.85 1.04 -15.44
N SER A 6 -12.50 -0.07 -15.13
CA SER A 6 -12.87 -0.43 -13.76
C SER A 6 -11.69 -1.01 -12.96
N SER A 7 -10.57 -1.33 -13.63
CA SER A 7 -9.41 -1.96 -13.03
C SER A 7 -8.41 -0.94 -12.49
N LEU A 8 -7.95 -1.14 -11.26
CA LEU A 8 -6.84 -0.40 -10.68
C LEU A 8 -5.56 -0.51 -11.53
N LEU A 9 -5.30 -1.69 -12.10
CA LEU A 9 -4.13 -1.93 -12.96
C LEU A 9 -4.15 -1.06 -14.23
N TYR A 10 -5.33 -0.81 -14.79
CA TYR A 10 -5.48 0.08 -15.94
C TYR A 10 -5.00 1.51 -15.60
N TRP A 11 -5.48 2.03 -14.48
CA TRP A 11 -5.16 3.39 -14.07
C TRP A 11 -3.70 3.54 -13.61
N CYS A 12 -3.15 2.56 -12.93
CA CYS A 12 -1.74 2.55 -12.57
C CYS A 12 -0.87 2.54 -13.83
N HIS A 13 -1.15 1.67 -14.80
CA HIS A 13 -0.43 1.64 -16.07
C HIS A 13 -0.56 2.96 -16.85
N LYS A 14 -1.78 3.50 -16.97
CA LYS A 14 -2.04 4.76 -17.69
C LYS A 14 -1.31 5.97 -17.10
N ASN A 15 -1.15 6.00 -15.78
CA ASN A 15 -0.54 7.11 -15.06
C ASN A 15 0.91 6.83 -14.63
N ASN A 16 1.53 5.74 -15.09
CA ASN A 16 2.88 5.32 -14.70
C ASN A 16 3.07 5.21 -13.17
N VAL A 17 2.05 4.72 -12.46
CA VAL A 17 2.13 4.43 -11.04
C VAL A 17 2.67 3.02 -10.87
N PRO A 18 3.83 2.82 -10.22
CA PRO A 18 4.39 1.50 -10.01
C PRO A 18 3.53 0.67 -9.06
N ILE A 19 3.52 -0.64 -9.28
CA ILE A 19 2.79 -1.60 -8.47
C ILE A 19 3.79 -2.63 -7.94
N PHE A 20 3.87 -2.75 -6.62
CA PHE A 20 4.69 -3.75 -5.94
C PHE A 20 3.80 -4.82 -5.30
N VAL A 21 4.16 -6.08 -5.45
CA VAL A 21 3.40 -7.23 -4.92
C VAL A 21 4.29 -8.06 -4.01
N PRO A 22 4.48 -7.66 -2.75
CA PRO A 22 5.48 -8.24 -1.85
C PRO A 22 5.25 -9.73 -1.52
N GLY A 23 4.03 -10.22 -1.66
CA GLY A 23 3.70 -11.63 -1.44
C GLY A 23 3.22 -12.31 -2.71
N ILE A 24 3.92 -12.12 -3.83
CA ILE A 24 3.43 -12.50 -5.16
C ILE A 24 3.07 -13.98 -5.30
N THR A 25 3.74 -14.87 -4.59
CA THR A 25 3.45 -16.32 -4.64
C THR A 25 2.23 -16.73 -3.81
N ASP A 26 1.70 -15.84 -2.97
CA ASP A 26 0.55 -16.09 -2.11
C ASP A 26 -0.59 -15.11 -2.41
N GLY A 27 -1.22 -15.27 -3.56
CA GLY A 27 -2.34 -14.43 -3.98
C GLY A 27 -2.80 -14.68 -5.40
N SER A 28 -3.95 -14.10 -5.73
CA SER A 28 -4.59 -14.27 -7.04
C SER A 28 -3.75 -13.70 -8.19
N PHE A 29 -3.06 -12.57 -7.96
CA PHE A 29 -2.20 -11.97 -8.98
C PHE A 29 -1.08 -12.92 -9.40
N GLY A 30 -0.30 -13.43 -8.45
CA GLY A 30 0.79 -14.36 -8.75
C GLY A 30 0.31 -15.69 -9.34
N SER A 31 -0.87 -16.18 -8.93
CA SER A 31 -1.48 -17.37 -9.54
C SER A 31 -1.79 -17.16 -11.01
N GLN A 32 -2.29 -15.99 -11.40
CA GLN A 32 -2.54 -15.65 -12.81
C GLN A 32 -1.22 -15.54 -13.59
N VAL A 33 -0.21 -14.91 -13.03
CA VAL A 33 1.12 -14.84 -13.63
C VAL A 33 1.73 -16.23 -13.79
N TRP A 34 1.59 -17.09 -12.78
CA TRP A 34 2.06 -18.49 -12.85
C TRP A 34 1.33 -19.29 -13.93
N MET A 35 0.01 -19.14 -14.10
CA MET A 35 -0.74 -19.79 -15.17
C MET A 35 -0.26 -19.31 -16.55
N TYR A 36 -0.06 -18.01 -16.72
CA TYR A 36 0.48 -17.45 -17.95
C TYR A 36 1.89 -18.00 -18.25
N TRP A 37 2.72 -18.13 -17.23
CA TRP A 37 4.08 -18.67 -17.35
C TRP A 37 4.11 -20.12 -17.84
N GLN A 38 3.04 -20.93 -17.65
CA GLN A 38 3.01 -22.31 -18.17
C GLN A 38 3.25 -22.37 -19.68
N GLU A 39 2.77 -21.38 -20.41
CA GLU A 39 2.90 -21.26 -21.87
C GLU A 39 4.01 -20.28 -22.29
N HIS A 40 4.53 -19.48 -21.36
CA HIS A 40 5.52 -18.42 -21.62
C HIS A 40 6.73 -18.57 -20.69
N ARG A 41 7.48 -19.65 -20.87
CA ARG A 41 8.62 -20.04 -20.00
C ARG A 41 9.79 -19.05 -20.00
N ASN A 42 9.83 -18.13 -20.93
CA ASN A 42 10.80 -17.04 -21.00
C ASN A 42 10.41 -15.81 -20.16
N LEU A 43 9.25 -15.81 -19.53
CA LEU A 43 8.89 -14.78 -18.55
C LEU A 43 9.76 -14.93 -17.30
N HIS A 44 10.46 -13.89 -16.96
CA HIS A 44 11.23 -13.77 -15.72
C HIS A 44 10.66 -12.64 -14.88
N MET A 45 10.65 -12.83 -13.57
CA MET A 45 10.27 -11.81 -12.60
C MET A 45 11.50 -11.54 -11.73
N ASP A 46 11.87 -10.28 -11.65
CA ASP A 46 12.99 -9.84 -10.82
C ASP A 46 12.48 -9.15 -9.57
N LEU A 47 12.33 -9.91 -8.50
CA LEU A 47 11.84 -9.41 -7.21
C LEU A 47 12.84 -8.46 -6.55
N PHE A 48 14.13 -8.64 -6.79
CA PHE A 48 15.14 -7.73 -6.23
C PHE A 48 15.19 -6.41 -6.96
N GLN A 49 14.82 -6.37 -8.23
CA GLN A 49 14.65 -5.10 -8.94
C GLN A 49 13.47 -4.30 -8.36
N ASP A 50 12.35 -4.95 -8.04
CA ASP A 50 11.22 -4.32 -7.35
C ASP A 50 11.66 -3.70 -6.00
N GLU A 51 12.48 -4.43 -5.22
CA GLU A 51 13.01 -3.94 -3.94
C GLU A 51 13.96 -2.74 -4.15
N GLN A 52 14.77 -2.75 -5.21
CA GLN A 52 15.65 -1.63 -5.54
C GLN A 52 14.84 -0.40 -5.96
N ASP A 53 13.86 -0.57 -6.84
CA ASP A 53 13.01 0.52 -7.32
C ASP A 53 12.20 1.15 -6.16
N LEU A 54 11.71 0.31 -5.24
CA LEU A 54 11.01 0.77 -4.05
C LEU A 54 11.94 1.51 -3.09
N MET A 55 13.15 1.00 -2.90
CA MET A 55 14.18 1.66 -2.10
C MET A 55 14.48 3.06 -2.65
N ASP A 56 14.75 3.18 -3.95
CA ASP A 56 15.06 4.45 -4.59
C ASP A 56 13.91 5.45 -4.40
N MET A 57 12.66 5.01 -4.63
CA MET A 57 11.47 5.82 -4.41
C MET A 57 11.35 6.31 -2.96
N VAL A 58 11.58 5.43 -1.98
CA VAL A 58 11.46 5.77 -0.56
C VAL A 58 12.54 6.74 -0.13
N PHE A 59 13.78 6.56 -0.57
CA PHE A 59 14.89 7.43 -0.18
C PHE A 59 14.87 8.79 -0.89
N ASP A 60 14.38 8.86 -2.12
CA ASP A 60 14.25 10.11 -2.86
C ASP A 60 13.08 10.98 -2.37
N ALA A 61 12.12 10.38 -1.66
CA ALA A 61 10.95 11.09 -1.15
C ALA A 61 11.34 12.13 -0.10
N LYS A 62 10.99 13.39 -0.32
CA LYS A 62 11.12 14.47 0.67
C LYS A 62 10.13 14.26 1.83
N GLU A 63 8.94 13.86 1.48
CA GLU A 63 7.82 13.58 2.37
C GLU A 63 7.08 12.35 1.88
N SER A 64 6.58 11.52 2.78
CA SER A 64 5.88 10.30 2.42
C SER A 64 4.59 10.11 3.20
N GLY A 65 3.53 9.74 2.49
CA GLY A 65 2.26 9.39 3.08
C GLY A 65 1.78 8.02 2.60
N ALA A 66 1.01 7.34 3.43
CA ALA A 66 0.42 6.06 3.06
C ALA A 66 -1.05 5.97 3.46
N ILE A 67 -1.88 5.52 2.53
CA ILE A 67 -3.24 5.05 2.81
C ILE A 67 -3.20 3.52 2.78
N MET A 68 -3.41 2.90 3.92
CA MET A 68 -3.35 1.45 4.09
C MET A 68 -4.75 0.89 4.25
N ILE A 69 -5.19 0.09 3.30
CA ILE A 69 -6.55 -0.48 3.26
C ILE A 69 -6.46 -1.95 3.64
N GLY A 70 -7.05 -2.29 4.78
CA GLY A 70 -6.90 -3.59 5.40
C GLY A 70 -5.55 -3.78 6.08
N GLY A 71 -5.17 -5.00 6.37
CA GLY A 71 -3.92 -5.33 7.04
C GLY A 71 -3.18 -6.47 6.37
N GLY A 72 -2.05 -6.84 6.91
CA GLY A 72 -1.23 -7.93 6.43
C GLY A 72 0.03 -7.47 5.70
N ILE A 73 0.46 -8.24 4.68
CA ILE A 73 1.78 -8.08 4.08
C ILE A 73 1.98 -6.72 3.39
N SER A 74 0.99 -6.20 2.70
CA SER A 74 1.10 -4.90 2.00
C SER A 74 1.29 -3.74 2.98
N LYS A 75 0.52 -3.72 4.08
CA LYS A 75 0.72 -2.75 5.16
C LYS A 75 2.12 -2.89 5.75
N HIS A 76 2.52 -4.12 6.11
CA HIS A 76 3.82 -4.37 6.71
C HIS A 76 4.95 -3.91 5.79
N HIS A 77 4.90 -4.24 4.50
CA HIS A 77 5.92 -3.90 3.52
C HIS A 77 6.04 -2.37 3.34
N THR A 78 4.92 -1.66 3.27
CA THR A 78 4.90 -0.19 3.15
C THR A 78 5.59 0.48 4.34
N ILE A 79 5.22 0.11 5.57
CA ILE A 79 5.81 0.72 6.77
C ILE A 79 7.24 0.24 7.02
N TRP A 80 7.58 -0.99 6.61
CA TRP A 80 8.93 -1.53 6.71
C TRP A 80 9.92 -0.71 5.88
N TRP A 81 9.64 -0.45 4.62
CA TRP A 81 10.50 0.35 3.76
C TRP A 81 10.65 1.79 4.25
N ASN A 82 9.58 2.40 4.71
CA ASN A 82 9.63 3.76 5.24
C ASN A 82 10.43 3.87 6.55
N GLN A 83 10.62 2.77 7.29
CA GLN A 83 11.49 2.74 8.47
C GLN A 83 12.92 3.20 8.14
N PHE A 84 13.45 2.84 6.98
CA PHE A 84 14.82 3.17 6.58
C PHE A 84 15.05 4.66 6.32
N ARG A 85 14.00 5.44 6.08
CA ARG A 85 14.06 6.90 5.98
C ARG A 85 13.60 7.63 7.26
N GLY A 86 13.40 6.91 8.34
CA GLY A 86 12.94 7.46 9.62
C GLY A 86 11.44 7.48 9.82
N GLY A 87 10.69 6.78 8.98
CA GLY A 87 9.24 6.58 9.07
C GLY A 87 8.42 7.44 8.13
N LEU A 88 7.13 7.08 8.00
CA LEU A 88 6.13 7.86 7.28
C LEU A 88 5.89 9.21 7.95
N ASP A 89 5.66 10.24 7.14
CA ASP A 89 5.23 11.57 7.58
C ASP A 89 3.71 11.62 7.80
N HIS A 90 2.94 10.88 6.98
CA HIS A 90 1.47 10.80 7.07
C HIS A 90 1.02 9.35 6.93
N ALA A 91 0.04 8.93 7.74
CA ALA A 91 -0.49 7.58 7.68
C ALA A 91 -2.00 7.53 7.95
N VAL A 92 -2.76 7.01 7.01
CA VAL A 92 -4.17 6.68 7.20
C VAL A 92 -4.34 5.17 7.11
N TYR A 93 -4.96 4.59 8.11
CA TYR A 93 -5.17 3.16 8.19
C TYR A 93 -6.65 2.82 8.29
N LEU A 94 -7.19 2.10 7.31
CA LEU A 94 -8.58 1.64 7.26
C LEU A 94 -8.61 0.15 7.57
N THR A 95 -9.32 -0.26 8.61
CA THR A 95 -9.39 -1.67 9.01
C THR A 95 -10.70 -1.99 9.70
N THR A 96 -11.19 -3.22 9.51
CA THR A 96 -12.27 -3.81 10.30
C THR A 96 -11.76 -4.61 11.49
N ALA A 97 -10.43 -4.82 11.59
CA ALA A 97 -9.84 -5.62 12.66
C ALA A 97 -9.76 -4.82 13.95
N GLU A 98 -10.10 -5.48 15.04
CA GLU A 98 -10.05 -4.92 16.38
C GLU A 98 -8.62 -4.94 16.94
N GLU A 99 -8.29 -3.95 17.78
CA GLU A 99 -6.94 -3.84 18.35
C GLU A 99 -6.58 -5.06 19.20
N TYR A 100 -7.53 -5.59 19.95
CA TYR A 100 -7.31 -6.72 20.85
C TYR A 100 -7.26 -8.10 20.15
N ASP A 101 -7.49 -8.17 18.84
CA ASP A 101 -7.29 -9.41 18.07
C ASP A 101 -5.82 -9.87 18.05
N GLY A 102 -4.88 -8.97 18.39
CA GLY A 102 -3.45 -9.27 18.41
C GLY A 102 -2.86 -9.55 17.02
N SER A 103 -3.61 -9.27 15.97
CA SER A 103 -3.20 -9.45 14.58
C SER A 103 -2.48 -8.21 14.05
N LEU A 104 -1.65 -8.39 13.01
CA LEU A 104 -1.06 -7.27 12.28
C LEU A 104 -2.13 -6.32 11.71
N SER A 105 -3.27 -6.85 11.32
CA SER A 105 -4.40 -6.08 10.79
C SER A 105 -5.06 -5.21 11.86
N GLY A 106 -5.07 -5.64 13.14
CA GLY A 106 -5.60 -4.88 14.27
C GLY A 106 -4.59 -3.91 14.89
N ALA A 107 -3.29 -4.06 14.60
CA ALA A 107 -2.24 -3.21 15.14
C ALA A 107 -2.44 -1.76 14.71
N ARG A 108 -2.54 -0.85 15.67
CA ARG A 108 -2.76 0.58 15.44
C ARG A 108 -1.51 1.27 14.90
N VAL A 109 -1.70 2.40 14.20
CA VAL A 109 -0.59 3.20 13.68
C VAL A 109 0.40 3.60 14.80
N ARG A 110 -0.08 3.88 16.00
CA ARG A 110 0.76 4.21 17.15
C ARG A 110 1.83 3.16 17.49
N GLU A 111 1.57 1.89 17.19
CA GLU A 111 2.55 0.83 17.38
C GLU A 111 3.72 0.98 16.38
N ALA A 112 3.40 1.38 15.15
CA ALA A 112 4.40 1.64 14.12
C ALA A 112 5.33 2.81 14.50
N VAL A 113 4.86 3.77 15.27
CA VAL A 113 5.68 4.87 15.83
C VAL A 113 6.75 4.33 16.76
N SER A 114 6.42 3.40 17.66
CA SER A 114 7.39 2.83 18.60
C SER A 114 8.52 2.06 17.92
N TRP A 115 8.30 1.58 16.69
CA TRP A 115 9.27 0.88 15.86
C TRP A 115 9.98 1.78 14.83
N GLY A 116 9.74 3.08 14.86
CA GLY A 116 10.33 4.03 13.92
C GLY A 116 9.81 3.89 12.47
N LYS A 117 8.69 3.21 12.26
CA LYS A 117 8.05 2.99 10.95
C LYS A 117 7.14 4.15 10.54
N VAL A 118 6.68 4.92 11.52
CA VAL A 118 5.94 6.17 11.38
C VAL A 118 6.63 7.17 12.30
N LYS A 119 6.84 8.40 11.86
CA LYS A 119 7.49 9.43 12.65
C LYS A 119 6.66 9.78 13.89
N ALA A 120 7.32 10.11 14.99
CA ALA A 120 6.62 10.52 16.21
C ALA A 120 5.78 11.80 16.03
N ALA A 121 6.20 12.66 15.10
CA ALA A 121 5.49 13.91 14.74
C ALA A 121 4.59 13.74 13.51
N ALA A 122 4.38 12.51 13.03
CA ALA A 122 3.53 12.26 11.87
C ALA A 122 2.06 12.54 12.18
N ASP A 123 1.35 13.03 11.17
CA ASP A 123 -0.11 13.04 11.18
C ASP A 123 -0.61 11.63 10.82
N TYR A 124 -1.29 10.98 11.74
CA TYR A 124 -1.84 9.66 11.48
C TYR A 124 -3.24 9.45 12.05
N MET A 125 -3.99 8.59 11.38
CA MET A 125 -5.34 8.22 11.77
C MET A 125 -5.62 6.74 11.50
N THR A 126 -6.35 6.10 12.39
CA THR A 126 -6.98 4.79 12.13
C THR A 126 -8.48 4.99 11.99
N VAL A 127 -9.02 4.49 10.89
CA VAL A 127 -10.45 4.47 10.60
C VAL A 127 -10.94 3.03 10.74
N GLU A 128 -11.79 2.81 11.74
CA GLU A 128 -12.44 1.51 11.94
C GLU A 128 -13.69 1.42 11.07
N GLY A 129 -13.71 0.45 10.18
CA GLY A 129 -14.85 0.22 9.31
C GLY A 129 -14.48 -0.47 8.03
N ASP A 130 -15.51 -0.94 7.33
CA ASP A 130 -15.35 -1.56 6.02
C ASP A 130 -14.91 -0.52 4.98
N ALA A 131 -13.82 -0.80 4.28
CA ALA A 131 -13.26 0.09 3.28
C ALA A 131 -14.21 0.33 2.09
N THR A 132 -15.13 -0.59 1.80
CA THR A 132 -16.13 -0.40 0.76
C THR A 132 -17.10 0.73 1.07
N ILE A 133 -17.23 1.08 2.36
CA ILE A 133 -18.06 2.19 2.85
C ILE A 133 -17.18 3.42 3.11
N THR A 134 -16.08 3.25 3.85
CA THR A 134 -15.29 4.37 4.36
C THR A 134 -14.43 5.02 3.28
N LEU A 135 -13.84 4.25 2.38
CA LEU A 135 -12.94 4.78 1.35
C LEU A 135 -13.64 5.73 0.36
N PRO A 136 -14.82 5.39 -0.21
CA PRO A 136 -15.54 6.33 -1.08
C PRO A 136 -15.88 7.67 -0.40
N ILE A 137 -16.25 7.63 0.88
CA ILE A 137 -16.57 8.84 1.64
C ILE A 137 -15.31 9.71 1.82
N ILE A 138 -14.18 9.09 2.19
CA ILE A 138 -12.90 9.80 2.34
C ILE A 138 -12.48 10.41 1.01
N VAL A 139 -12.54 9.65 -0.08
CA VAL A 139 -12.15 10.14 -1.43
C VAL A 139 -13.04 11.30 -1.85
N SER A 140 -14.35 11.21 -1.66
CA SER A 140 -15.28 12.30 -1.98
C SER A 140 -14.98 13.57 -1.20
N ALA A 141 -14.69 13.45 0.09
CA ALA A 141 -14.33 14.61 0.93
C ALA A 141 -12.99 15.23 0.49
N VAL A 142 -12.02 14.43 0.09
CA VAL A 142 -10.73 14.93 -0.43
C VAL A 142 -10.93 15.67 -1.74
N LEU A 143 -11.71 15.12 -2.68
CA LEU A 143 -11.99 15.77 -3.96
C LEU A 143 -12.71 17.10 -3.77
N GLU A 144 -13.74 17.16 -2.93
CA GLU A 144 -14.45 18.40 -2.61
C GLU A 144 -13.52 19.47 -2.05
N ARG A 145 -12.58 19.08 -1.19
CA ARG A 145 -11.59 20.01 -0.63
C ARG A 145 -10.60 20.53 -1.68
N MET A 146 -10.12 19.64 -2.55
CA MET A 146 -9.20 20.03 -3.63
C MET A 146 -9.84 20.98 -4.63
N ASP A 147 -11.14 20.83 -4.91
CA ASP A 147 -11.89 21.73 -5.81
C ASP A 147 -12.16 23.10 -5.16
N SER A 148 -11.98 23.23 -3.85
CA SER A 148 -12.25 24.45 -3.08
C SER A 148 -11.01 25.32 -2.84
N GLU A 149 -9.82 24.78 -3.11
CA GLU A 149 -8.51 25.47 -3.07
C GLU A 149 -8.10 26.05 -4.42
#